data_d34584592c75f1cb33324cd954aed299
#
_entry.id   d34584592c75f1cb33324cd954aed299
#
_cell.length_a   1.000
_cell.length_b   1.000
_cell.length_c   1.000
_cell.angle_alpha   90.00
_cell.angle_beta   90.00
_cell.angle_gamma   90.00
#
_symmetry.space_group_name_H-M   'P 1'
#
loop_
_entity.id
_entity.type
_entity.pdbx_description
1 polymer ?
#
loop_
_entity_poly.entity_id
_entity_poly.type
_entity_poly.pdbx_seq_one_letter_code
_entity_poly.pdbx_strand_id
1 'polypeptide(L)'
;MKELFLIVFLSFIIQINTLDLEKIRADILANHNSHRKKHQVGNLARNSEIEKVAQNYSEYLATANVLEHSGNKKYGENLYYCWSSYGVCITGEKASQAWYNEVGKYNFDNPGFSSATGHFTQLVWKGSKEIGCGAACNNQNKCYITCNYFPPGNYLGQFGSNVFPKIENTDEEDDTEDGPQESGGDSSSQDGNISPRKVENAGVMITEKIILILSSILLFL
;
A
#
# COMPACT_ATOMS: atom_id res chain seq x y z
N MET A 1 -9.51 7.11 -41.86
CA MET A 1 -8.96 5.98 -41.08
C MET A 1 -7.73 6.39 -40.24
N LYS A 2 -6.78 7.13 -40.80
CA LYS A 2 -5.55 7.59 -40.06
C LYS A 2 -5.91 8.48 -38.85
N GLU A 3 -6.82 9.40 -38.96
CA GLU A 3 -7.25 10.28 -37.86
C GLU A 3 -7.96 9.53 -36.74
N LEU A 4 -8.79 8.54 -37.08
CA LEU A 4 -9.47 7.71 -36.08
C LEU A 4 -8.47 6.83 -35.30
N PHE A 5 -7.45 6.32 -35.96
CA PHE A 5 -6.38 5.53 -35.33
C PHE A 5 -5.54 6.40 -34.39
N LEU A 6 -5.25 7.64 -34.76
CA LEU A 6 -4.50 8.58 -33.93
C LEU A 6 -5.29 8.95 -32.66
N ILE A 7 -6.59 9.20 -32.78
CA ILE A 7 -7.46 9.53 -31.64
C ILE A 7 -7.57 8.33 -30.66
N VAL A 8 -7.75 7.12 -31.18
CA VAL A 8 -7.81 5.91 -30.36
C VAL A 8 -6.46 5.64 -29.68
N PHE A 9 -5.35 5.87 -30.38
CA PHE A 9 -4.02 5.70 -29.84
C PHE A 9 -3.67 6.75 -28.76
N LEU A 10 -4.04 8.03 -28.97
CA LEU A 10 -3.91 9.07 -27.95
C LEU A 10 -4.76 8.79 -26.70
N SER A 11 -6.00 8.31 -26.89
CA SER A 11 -6.85 7.96 -25.75
C SER A 11 -6.31 6.76 -24.97
N PHE A 12 -5.67 5.81 -25.62
CA PHE A 12 -5.03 4.67 -24.97
C PHE A 12 -3.78 5.08 -24.18
N ILE A 13 -2.96 6.01 -24.71
CA ILE A 13 -1.80 6.56 -23.99
C ILE A 13 -2.22 7.38 -22.78
N ILE A 14 -3.33 8.13 -22.87
CA ILE A 14 -3.85 8.92 -21.74
C ILE A 14 -4.33 8.02 -20.61
N GLN A 15 -4.86 6.84 -20.90
CA GLN A 15 -5.29 5.88 -19.87
C GLN A 15 -4.15 5.26 -19.05
N ILE A 16 -2.91 5.26 -19.55
CA ILE A 16 -1.77 4.61 -18.85
C ILE A 16 -1.25 5.47 -17.67
N ASN A 17 -1.57 6.75 -17.61
CA ASN A 17 -1.04 7.69 -16.61
C ASN A 17 -2.09 8.32 -15.69
N THR A 18 -3.32 7.85 -15.69
CA THR A 18 -4.34 8.38 -14.78
C THR A 18 -4.21 7.72 -13.40
N LEU A 19 -4.21 8.55 -12.38
CA LEU A 19 -4.25 8.13 -10.98
C LEU A 19 -5.60 7.43 -10.72
N ASP A 20 -5.59 6.11 -10.51
CA ASP A 20 -6.79 5.34 -10.15
C ASP A 20 -7.09 5.53 -8.66
N LEU A 21 -7.85 6.57 -8.35
CA LEU A 21 -8.17 6.97 -7.00
C LEU A 21 -9.03 5.91 -6.27
N GLU A 22 -9.97 5.28 -6.98
CA GLU A 22 -10.82 4.24 -6.37
C GLU A 22 -10.01 2.99 -6.02
N LYS A 23 -9.10 2.58 -6.90
CA LYS A 23 -8.19 1.49 -6.60
C LYS A 23 -7.29 1.82 -5.40
N ILE A 24 -6.73 3.03 -5.33
CA ILE A 24 -5.91 3.47 -4.20
C ILE A 24 -6.69 3.38 -2.88
N ARG A 25 -7.93 3.87 -2.85
CA ARG A 25 -8.81 3.82 -1.68
C ARG A 25 -9.14 2.39 -1.26
N ALA A 26 -9.46 1.54 -2.24
CA ALA A 26 -9.77 0.14 -1.99
C ALA A 26 -8.56 -0.62 -1.44
N ASP A 27 -7.38 -0.44 -2.04
CA ASP A 27 -6.13 -1.06 -1.61
C ASP A 27 -5.77 -0.60 -0.18
N ILE A 28 -5.89 0.70 0.12
CA ILE A 28 -5.63 1.23 1.46
C ILE A 28 -6.55 0.57 2.48
N LEU A 29 -7.87 0.54 2.23
CA LEU A 29 -8.82 -0.05 3.18
C LEU A 29 -8.53 -1.52 3.42
N ALA A 30 -8.30 -2.29 2.35
CA ALA A 30 -8.01 -3.72 2.45
C ALA A 30 -6.73 -3.99 3.27
N ASN A 31 -5.64 -3.28 2.96
CA ASN A 31 -4.37 -3.43 3.67
C ASN A 31 -4.47 -2.98 5.13
N HIS A 32 -5.14 -1.85 5.40
CA HIS A 32 -5.39 -1.38 6.77
C HIS A 32 -6.13 -2.44 7.58
N ASN A 33 -7.22 -2.98 7.05
CA ASN A 33 -8.03 -3.95 7.76
C ASN A 33 -7.30 -5.29 7.95
N SER A 34 -6.46 -5.69 7.00
CA SER A 34 -5.57 -6.84 7.16
C SER A 34 -4.58 -6.64 8.32
N HIS A 35 -3.93 -5.46 8.39
CA HIS A 35 -3.02 -5.14 9.49
C HIS A 35 -3.75 -5.01 10.83
N ARG A 36 -4.91 -4.36 10.86
CA ARG A 36 -5.74 -4.19 12.06
C ARG A 36 -6.17 -5.54 12.65
N LYS A 37 -6.54 -6.50 11.81
CA LYS A 37 -6.84 -7.87 12.24
C LYS A 37 -5.67 -8.51 12.98
N LYS A 38 -4.43 -8.33 12.51
CA LYS A 38 -3.22 -8.84 13.18
C LYS A 38 -3.02 -8.25 14.58
N HIS A 39 -3.53 -7.03 14.82
CA HIS A 39 -3.45 -6.31 16.10
C HIS A 39 -4.76 -6.36 16.89
N GLN A 40 -5.69 -7.26 16.56
CA GLN A 40 -6.95 -7.53 17.31
C GLN A 40 -7.86 -6.29 17.43
N VAL A 41 -7.82 -5.40 16.46
CA VAL A 41 -8.67 -4.22 16.42
C VAL A 41 -9.67 -4.29 15.28
N GLY A 42 -10.86 -3.71 15.49
CA GLY A 42 -11.97 -3.75 14.54
C GLY A 42 -11.63 -3.06 13.21
N ASN A 43 -12.29 -3.49 12.13
CA ASN A 43 -12.13 -2.94 10.81
C ASN A 43 -12.54 -1.45 10.74
N LEU A 44 -11.88 -0.72 9.86
CA LEU A 44 -12.31 0.59 9.40
C LEU A 44 -13.35 0.45 8.29
N ALA A 45 -14.30 1.39 8.22
CA ALA A 45 -15.22 1.58 7.11
C ALA A 45 -14.86 2.83 6.31
N ARG A 46 -15.09 2.80 4.99
CA ARG A 46 -14.93 4.00 4.15
C ARG A 46 -16.02 5.03 4.47
N ASN A 47 -15.63 6.30 4.46
CA ASN A 47 -16.56 7.42 4.61
C ASN A 47 -16.29 8.46 3.52
N SER A 48 -17.28 8.69 2.64
CA SER A 48 -17.16 9.57 1.47
C SER A 48 -16.95 11.05 1.85
N GLU A 49 -17.46 11.51 2.99
CA GLU A 49 -17.22 12.89 3.43
C GLU A 49 -15.77 13.07 3.91
N ILE A 50 -15.20 12.05 4.57
CA ILE A 50 -13.79 12.06 4.95
C ILE A 50 -12.90 11.96 3.72
N GLU A 51 -13.30 11.17 2.70
CA GLU A 51 -12.58 11.07 1.41
C GLU A 51 -12.50 12.43 0.70
N LYS A 52 -13.59 13.22 0.70
CA LYS A 52 -13.57 14.57 0.12
C LYS A 52 -12.56 15.48 0.83
N VAL A 53 -12.53 15.43 2.17
CA VAL A 53 -11.57 16.23 2.96
C VAL A 53 -10.13 15.80 2.63
N ALA A 54 -9.86 14.51 2.61
CA ALA A 54 -8.54 13.97 2.30
C ALA A 54 -8.11 14.27 0.85
N GLN A 55 -9.04 14.21 -0.11
CA GLN A 55 -8.77 14.53 -1.51
C GLN A 55 -8.38 15.99 -1.68
N ASN A 56 -9.17 16.91 -1.16
CA ASN A 56 -8.87 18.35 -1.22
C ASN A 56 -7.51 18.65 -0.60
N TYR A 57 -7.15 17.96 0.48
CA TYR A 57 -5.85 18.18 1.12
C TYR A 57 -4.70 17.58 0.30
N SER A 58 -4.86 16.42 -0.32
CA SER A 58 -3.86 15.86 -1.25
C SER A 58 -3.62 16.76 -2.46
N GLU A 59 -4.67 17.38 -3.00
CA GLU A 59 -4.57 18.35 -4.09
C GLU A 59 -3.84 19.64 -3.66
N TYR A 60 -4.10 20.12 -2.45
CA TYR A 60 -3.34 21.22 -1.85
C TYR A 60 -1.84 20.88 -1.75
N LEU A 61 -1.50 19.72 -1.16
CA LEU A 61 -0.10 19.28 -1.00
C LEU A 61 0.63 19.18 -2.35
N ALA A 62 -0.06 18.63 -3.37
CA ALA A 62 0.48 18.51 -4.72
C ALA A 62 0.71 19.89 -5.36
N THR A 63 -0.24 20.81 -5.20
CA THR A 63 -0.18 22.17 -5.77
C THR A 63 0.88 23.03 -5.07
N ALA A 64 0.89 23.02 -3.75
CA ALA A 64 1.85 23.76 -2.93
C ALA A 64 3.25 23.12 -2.94
N ASN A 65 3.34 21.85 -3.37
CA ASN A 65 4.59 21.09 -3.40
C ASN A 65 5.26 20.98 -2.01
N VAL A 66 4.45 20.72 -0.97
CA VAL A 66 4.88 20.58 0.43
C VAL A 66 4.39 19.25 1.00
N LEU A 67 5.04 18.78 2.06
CA LEU A 67 4.57 17.63 2.84
C LEU A 67 4.44 18.09 4.30
N GLU A 68 3.25 18.48 4.68
CA GLU A 68 2.91 18.95 6.03
C GLU A 68 1.53 18.48 6.46
N HIS A 69 1.30 18.36 7.75
CA HIS A 69 -0.01 18.00 8.29
C HIS A 69 -1.01 19.16 8.15
N SER A 70 -2.28 18.82 7.90
CA SER A 70 -3.36 19.81 7.70
C SER A 70 -3.66 20.66 8.94
N GLY A 71 -3.28 20.17 10.12
CA GLY A 71 -3.66 20.78 11.39
C GLY A 71 -5.14 20.59 11.76
N ASN A 72 -5.90 19.84 10.98
CA ASN A 72 -7.30 19.53 11.25
C ASN A 72 -7.43 18.66 12.51
N LYS A 73 -8.07 19.17 13.55
CA LYS A 73 -8.22 18.49 14.84
C LYS A 73 -9.39 17.50 14.88
N LYS A 74 -10.25 17.51 13.87
CA LYS A 74 -11.40 16.60 13.78
C LYS A 74 -11.01 15.18 13.44
N TYR A 75 -9.91 15.02 12.69
CA TYR A 75 -9.46 13.73 12.16
C TYR A 75 -8.02 13.43 12.61
N GLY A 76 -7.72 12.14 12.77
CA GLY A 76 -6.35 11.66 12.67
C GLY A 76 -5.88 11.72 11.22
N GLU A 77 -4.59 11.81 10.97
CA GLU A 77 -4.08 12.00 9.61
C GLU A 77 -2.77 11.26 9.40
N ASN A 78 -2.70 10.48 8.34
CA ASN A 78 -1.46 9.90 7.81
C ASN A 78 -1.19 10.49 6.43
N LEU A 79 0.05 10.86 6.18
CA LEU A 79 0.53 11.37 4.90
C LEU A 79 1.54 10.41 4.28
N TYR A 80 1.49 10.26 2.96
CA TYR A 80 2.48 9.53 2.19
C TYR A 80 2.90 10.35 0.97
N TYR A 81 4.19 10.32 0.67
CA TYR A 81 4.78 11.02 -0.46
C TYR A 81 5.70 10.11 -1.25
N CYS A 82 5.68 10.23 -2.55
CA CYS A 82 6.72 9.70 -3.40
C CYS A 82 6.98 10.61 -4.60
N TRP A 83 8.14 10.45 -5.18
CA TRP A 83 8.54 11.04 -6.46
C TRP A 83 9.14 9.98 -7.37
N SER A 84 8.89 10.10 -8.68
CA SER A 84 9.46 9.21 -9.69
C SER A 84 9.64 9.95 -11.01
N SER A 85 10.79 9.74 -11.67
CA SER A 85 11.02 10.23 -13.03
C SER A 85 10.15 9.53 -14.08
N TYR A 86 9.52 8.40 -13.73
CA TYR A 86 8.75 7.55 -14.65
C TYR A 86 7.22 7.75 -14.54
N GLY A 87 6.76 8.77 -13.80
CA GLY A 87 5.34 9.08 -13.63
C GLY A 87 4.79 8.70 -12.25
N VAL A 88 3.52 8.31 -12.18
CA VAL A 88 2.81 8.02 -10.91
C VAL A 88 3.49 6.90 -10.14
N CYS A 89 3.93 7.18 -8.90
CA CYS A 89 4.67 6.25 -8.04
C CYS A 89 3.86 5.71 -6.87
N ILE A 90 2.67 6.29 -6.59
CA ILE A 90 1.84 5.91 -5.45
C ILE A 90 0.92 4.73 -5.78
N THR A 91 0.77 3.84 -4.79
CA THR A 91 -0.32 2.87 -4.69
C THR A 91 -0.82 2.83 -3.26
N GLY A 92 -2.06 2.40 -3.06
CA GLY A 92 -2.62 2.25 -1.71
C GLY A 92 -1.86 1.24 -0.86
N GLU A 93 -1.39 0.18 -1.50
CA GLU A 93 -0.55 -0.85 -0.86
C GLU A 93 0.77 -0.28 -0.35
N LYS A 94 1.53 0.46 -1.20
CA LYS A 94 2.81 1.06 -0.80
C LYS A 94 2.66 2.02 0.38
N ALA A 95 1.63 2.87 0.36
CA ALA A 95 1.38 3.80 1.45
C ALA A 95 1.06 3.06 2.76
N SER A 96 0.11 2.10 2.72
CA SER A 96 -0.27 1.31 3.88
C SER A 96 0.90 0.52 4.45
N GLN A 97 1.72 -0.09 3.58
CA GLN A 97 2.88 -0.86 4.00
C GLN A 97 3.96 0.04 4.61
N ALA A 98 4.20 1.23 4.04
CA ALA A 98 5.17 2.18 4.60
C ALA A 98 4.79 2.60 6.03
N TRP A 99 3.51 2.93 6.26
CA TRP A 99 3.00 3.27 7.58
C TRP A 99 3.04 2.08 8.55
N TYR A 100 2.69 0.88 8.07
CA TYR A 100 2.72 -0.32 8.90
C TYR A 100 4.14 -0.75 9.29
N ASN A 101 5.13 -0.55 8.44
CA ASN A 101 6.52 -0.93 8.73
C ASN A 101 7.12 -0.21 9.95
N GLU A 102 6.51 0.89 10.38
CA GLU A 102 6.89 1.57 11.62
C GLU A 102 6.68 0.70 12.87
N VAL A 103 5.87 -0.39 12.78
CA VAL A 103 5.65 -1.37 13.87
C VAL A 103 6.96 -1.91 14.43
N GLY A 104 7.99 -2.11 13.59
CA GLY A 104 9.30 -2.58 14.02
C GLY A 104 10.05 -1.63 14.97
N LYS A 105 9.58 -0.38 15.10
CA LYS A 105 10.16 0.64 15.99
C LYS A 105 9.28 0.92 17.20
N TYR A 106 8.07 0.35 17.25
CA TYR A 106 7.12 0.63 18.33
C TYR A 106 7.41 -0.25 19.54
N ASN A 107 7.49 0.38 20.72
CA ASN A 107 7.69 -0.34 21.98
C ASN A 107 6.34 -0.61 22.64
N PHE A 108 5.88 -1.85 22.60
CA PHE A 108 4.62 -2.28 23.19
C PHE A 108 4.67 -2.36 24.73
N ASP A 109 5.86 -2.50 25.32
CA ASP A 109 6.05 -2.54 26.81
C ASP A 109 6.03 -1.12 27.40
N ASN A 110 6.34 -0.11 26.59
CA ASN A 110 6.26 1.30 26.99
C ASN A 110 5.47 2.09 25.93
N PRO A 111 4.13 1.90 25.86
CA PRO A 111 3.30 2.44 24.80
C PRO A 111 3.18 3.97 24.89
N GLY A 112 3.51 4.65 23.78
CA GLY A 112 3.48 6.10 23.71
C GLY A 112 3.60 6.64 22.29
N PHE A 113 3.54 7.95 22.16
CA PHE A 113 3.74 8.65 20.89
C PHE A 113 5.22 8.78 20.54
N SER A 114 5.54 8.48 19.32
CA SER A 114 6.80 8.83 18.67
C SER A 114 6.52 9.24 17.22
N SER A 115 7.21 10.24 16.71
CA SER A 115 7.15 10.63 15.29
C SER A 115 7.60 9.49 14.35
N ALA A 116 8.42 8.57 14.85
CA ALA A 116 8.88 7.40 14.08
C ALA A 116 7.87 6.24 14.02
N THR A 117 6.74 6.35 14.75
CA THR A 117 5.72 5.28 14.85
C THR A 117 4.29 5.81 14.75
N GLY A 118 4.13 7.11 14.53
CA GLY A 118 2.83 7.79 14.56
C GLY A 118 1.87 7.32 13.47
N HIS A 119 2.36 6.96 12.28
CA HIS A 119 1.53 6.43 11.21
C HIS A 119 1.03 5.02 11.54
N PHE A 120 1.91 4.15 12.06
CA PHE A 120 1.53 2.82 12.50
C PHE A 120 0.48 2.86 13.60
N THR A 121 0.71 3.66 14.66
CA THR A 121 -0.21 3.72 15.80
C THR A 121 -1.58 4.27 15.40
N GLN A 122 -1.64 5.24 14.49
CA GLN A 122 -2.91 5.71 13.91
C GLN A 122 -3.60 4.63 13.07
N LEU A 123 -2.85 3.90 12.23
CA LEU A 123 -3.38 2.83 11.38
C LEU A 123 -4.10 1.76 12.21
N VAL A 124 -3.49 1.31 13.32
CA VAL A 124 -4.04 0.26 14.19
C VAL A 124 -4.85 0.80 15.37
N TRP A 125 -5.08 2.12 15.46
CA TRP A 125 -5.80 2.72 16.59
C TRP A 125 -7.20 2.13 16.74
N LYS A 126 -7.45 1.42 17.86
CA LYS A 126 -8.71 0.69 18.13
C LYS A 126 -9.92 1.61 18.10
N GLY A 127 -9.77 2.83 18.61
CA GLY A 127 -10.83 3.84 18.69
C GLY A 127 -11.29 4.37 17.34
N SER A 128 -10.43 4.34 16.29
CA SER A 128 -10.80 4.77 14.93
C SER A 128 -11.73 3.74 14.28
N LYS A 129 -12.79 4.23 13.61
CA LYS A 129 -13.84 3.41 12.98
C LYS A 129 -14.01 3.66 11.50
N GLU A 130 -13.66 4.86 11.05
CA GLU A 130 -13.86 5.30 9.68
C GLU A 130 -12.55 5.84 9.11
N ILE A 131 -12.41 5.71 7.79
CA ILE A 131 -11.27 6.22 7.03
C ILE A 131 -11.77 6.84 5.72
N GLY A 132 -11.13 7.92 5.32
CA GLY A 132 -11.26 8.47 3.99
C GLY A 132 -9.89 8.90 3.47
N CYS A 133 -9.57 8.48 2.24
CA CYS A 133 -8.29 8.79 1.62
C CYS A 133 -8.46 9.54 0.31
N GLY A 134 -7.49 10.41 0.03
CA GLY A 134 -7.34 11.13 -1.21
C GLY A 134 -5.92 11.00 -1.74
N ALA A 135 -5.75 11.24 -3.04
CA ALA A 135 -4.44 11.22 -3.66
C ALA A 135 -4.36 12.23 -4.81
N ALA A 136 -3.20 12.84 -4.98
CA ALA A 136 -2.93 13.76 -6.08
C ALA A 136 -1.45 13.74 -6.46
N CYS A 137 -1.17 13.99 -7.74
CA CYS A 137 0.19 14.18 -8.24
C CYS A 137 0.29 15.54 -8.94
N ASN A 138 1.46 16.18 -8.85
CA ASN A 138 1.73 17.39 -9.60
C ASN A 138 2.46 17.08 -10.94
N ASN A 139 2.67 18.10 -11.74
CA ASN A 139 3.35 18.02 -13.04
C ASN A 139 4.85 17.67 -12.96
N GLN A 140 5.41 17.60 -11.76
CA GLN A 140 6.78 17.14 -11.48
C GLN A 140 6.82 15.67 -11.04
N ASN A 141 5.71 14.92 -11.20
CA ASN A 141 5.56 13.53 -10.74
C ASN A 141 5.76 13.34 -9.21
N LYS A 142 5.52 14.38 -8.45
CA LYS A 142 5.43 14.31 -7.00
C LYS A 142 4.01 13.97 -6.61
N CYS A 143 3.85 12.86 -5.94
CA CYS A 143 2.56 12.29 -5.60
C CYS A 143 2.35 12.23 -4.10
N TYR A 144 1.16 12.52 -3.66
CA TYR A 144 0.77 12.63 -2.25
C TYR A 144 -0.48 11.80 -2.00
N ILE A 145 -0.52 11.11 -0.88
CA ILE A 145 -1.73 10.47 -0.32
C ILE A 145 -1.96 11.06 1.06
N THR A 146 -3.19 11.47 1.32
CA THR A 146 -3.71 11.82 2.65
C THR A 146 -4.74 10.79 3.05
N CYS A 147 -4.62 10.22 4.25
CA CYS A 147 -5.70 9.44 4.87
C CYS A 147 -6.11 10.06 6.20
N ASN A 148 -7.41 10.34 6.33
CA ASN A 148 -8.01 10.87 7.54
C ASN A 148 -8.81 9.78 8.25
N TYR A 149 -8.71 9.74 9.58
CA TYR A 149 -9.32 8.72 10.44
C TYR A 149 -10.31 9.34 11.41
N PHE A 150 -11.44 8.69 11.62
CA PHE A 150 -12.44 9.14 12.59
C PHE A 150 -12.96 7.99 13.45
N PRO A 151 -13.09 8.19 14.79
CA PRO A 151 -12.47 9.25 15.57
C PRO A 151 -10.94 9.28 15.40
N PRO A 152 -10.27 10.43 15.67
CA PRO A 152 -8.82 10.51 15.59
C PRO A 152 -8.13 9.59 16.60
N GLY A 153 -6.91 9.17 16.25
CA GLY A 153 -6.05 8.39 17.13
C GLY A 153 -4.92 9.21 17.76
N ASN A 154 -3.93 8.52 18.26
CA ASN A 154 -2.69 9.07 18.80
C ASN A 154 -2.87 10.03 20.01
N TYR A 155 -3.92 9.81 20.81
CA TYR A 155 -4.12 10.56 22.04
C TYR A 155 -3.12 10.15 23.12
N LEU A 156 -2.42 11.15 23.69
CA LEU A 156 -1.48 10.92 24.77
C LEU A 156 -2.15 10.21 25.96
N GLY A 157 -1.46 9.24 26.53
CA GLY A 157 -1.95 8.41 27.64
C GLY A 157 -2.93 7.29 27.24
N GLN A 158 -3.30 7.18 25.95
CA GLN A 158 -4.27 6.16 25.50
C GLN A 158 -3.68 5.06 24.60
N PHE A 159 -2.36 5.07 24.38
CA PHE A 159 -1.71 4.11 23.49
C PHE A 159 -1.90 2.66 23.96
N GLY A 160 -1.70 2.36 25.23
CA GLY A 160 -1.82 0.99 25.78
C GLY A 160 -3.22 0.38 25.64
N SER A 161 -4.28 1.21 25.52
CA SER A 161 -5.66 0.76 25.32
C SER A 161 -6.08 0.72 23.85
N ASN A 162 -5.26 1.21 22.93
CA ASN A 162 -5.60 1.35 21.52
C ASN A 162 -4.64 0.67 20.55
N VAL A 163 -3.40 0.39 20.97
CA VAL A 163 -2.33 -0.19 20.13
C VAL A 163 -1.83 -1.47 20.78
N PHE A 164 -2.22 -2.61 20.21
CA PHE A 164 -1.89 -3.93 20.75
C PHE A 164 -0.77 -4.61 19.97
N PRO A 165 0.00 -5.53 20.59
CA PRO A 165 0.95 -6.35 19.86
C PRO A 165 0.24 -7.24 18.82
N LYS A 166 1.01 -7.68 17.83
CA LYS A 166 0.54 -8.65 16.84
C LYS A 166 0.28 -10.00 17.54
N ILE A 167 -0.81 -10.68 17.17
CA ILE A 167 -1.01 -12.07 17.55
C ILE A 167 0.07 -12.89 16.84
N GLU A 168 0.87 -13.61 17.60
CA GLU A 168 1.65 -14.72 17.06
C GLU A 168 0.66 -15.86 16.85
N ASN A 169 0.38 -16.20 15.58
CA ASN A 169 -0.37 -17.42 15.29
C ASN A 169 0.49 -18.59 15.74
N THR A 170 0.06 -19.27 16.81
CA THR A 170 0.64 -20.54 17.25
C THR A 170 0.15 -21.72 16.40
N ASP A 171 -0.61 -21.43 15.35
CA ASP A 171 -1.21 -22.42 14.44
C ASP A 171 -0.47 -22.42 13.09
N GLU A 172 0.81 -22.86 13.09
CA GLU A 172 1.23 -23.78 12.07
C GLU A 172 0.66 -25.13 12.52
N GLU A 173 -0.54 -25.48 12.05
CA GLU A 173 -1.02 -26.85 12.11
C GLU A 173 0.04 -27.70 11.42
N ASP A 174 0.77 -28.45 12.25
CA ASP A 174 1.62 -29.57 11.84
C ASP A 174 0.66 -30.64 11.30
N ASP A 175 0.33 -30.53 9.99
CA ASP A 175 -0.28 -31.62 9.24
C ASP A 175 0.73 -32.75 9.07
N THR A 176 1.16 -33.33 10.21
CA THR A 176 1.73 -34.67 10.21
C THR A 176 0.57 -35.65 10.09
N GLU A 177 0.15 -35.93 8.84
CA GLU A 177 -0.58 -37.15 8.56
C GLU A 177 0.27 -38.35 8.99
N ASP A 178 -0.19 -38.97 10.10
CA ASP A 178 0.27 -40.27 10.56
C ASP A 178 -0.16 -41.33 9.53
N GLY A 179 0.73 -41.63 8.59
CA GLY A 179 0.59 -42.73 7.64
C GLY A 179 1.41 -43.93 8.12
N PRO A 180 0.92 -45.17 7.95
CA PRO A 180 1.47 -46.34 8.61
C PRO A 180 2.87 -46.73 8.12
N GLN A 181 3.74 -47.08 9.08
CA GLN A 181 5.07 -47.65 8.89
C GLN A 181 5.04 -48.89 8.02
N GLU A 182 5.78 -48.87 6.93
CA GLU A 182 6.37 -50.10 6.36
C GLU A 182 7.88 -49.96 6.25
N SER A 183 8.54 -50.98 6.76
CA SER A 183 9.97 -51.19 6.90
C SER A 183 10.63 -51.56 5.56
N GLY A 184 11.80 -51.04 5.26
CA GLY A 184 12.71 -51.76 4.33
C GLY A 184 13.70 -50.85 3.57
N GLY A 185 14.97 -50.85 3.99
CA GLY A 185 16.14 -51.07 3.13
C GLY A 185 16.74 -49.95 2.30
N ASP A 186 17.86 -49.46 2.82
CA ASP A 186 19.18 -49.31 2.17
C ASP A 186 19.45 -48.25 1.07
N SER A 187 20.42 -47.40 1.46
CA SER A 187 21.53 -46.77 0.69
C SER A 187 21.25 -45.96 -0.60
N SER A 188 21.58 -44.71 -0.62
CA SER A 188 22.75 -44.06 -1.22
C SER A 188 22.51 -42.59 -1.55
N SER A 189 23.50 -41.82 -1.19
CA SER A 189 23.76 -40.40 -1.49
C SER A 189 23.54 -39.98 -2.94
N GLN A 190 22.94 -38.80 -3.16
CA GLN A 190 23.45 -37.85 -4.16
C GLN A 190 22.96 -36.41 -3.90
N ASP A 191 23.95 -35.51 -3.91
CA ASP A 191 23.81 -34.05 -3.83
C ASP A 191 22.94 -33.50 -4.96
N GLY A 192 21.95 -32.67 -4.63
CA GLY A 192 21.12 -31.93 -5.56
C GLY A 192 21.09 -30.43 -5.24
N ASN A 193 22.01 -29.70 -5.85
CA ASN A 193 22.16 -28.26 -5.85
C ASN A 193 20.87 -27.56 -6.34
N ILE A 194 20.14 -26.89 -5.45
CA ILE A 194 18.96 -26.10 -5.82
C ILE A 194 19.41 -24.67 -6.12
N SER A 195 19.55 -24.38 -7.41
CA SER A 195 19.74 -23.03 -7.94
C SER A 195 18.49 -22.16 -7.67
N PRO A 196 18.64 -20.87 -7.29
CA PRO A 196 17.50 -20.00 -7.02
C PRO A 196 16.74 -19.67 -8.32
N ARG A 197 15.43 -19.90 -8.31
CA ARG A 197 14.51 -19.53 -9.39
C ARG A 197 14.50 -18.01 -9.57
N LYS A 198 14.95 -17.55 -10.71
CA LYS A 198 14.88 -16.17 -11.16
C LYS A 198 13.42 -15.79 -11.38
N VAL A 199 12.89 -14.89 -10.57
CA VAL A 199 11.57 -14.30 -10.82
C VAL A 199 11.75 -13.28 -11.95
N GLU A 200 11.33 -13.64 -13.16
CA GLU A 200 11.30 -12.71 -14.28
C GLU A 200 10.15 -11.71 -14.06
N ASN A 201 10.51 -10.42 -14.03
CA ASN A 201 9.58 -9.31 -13.89
C ASN A 201 8.70 -9.21 -15.15
N ALA A 202 7.46 -9.69 -15.07
CA ALA A 202 6.47 -9.61 -16.14
C ALA A 202 6.26 -8.16 -16.66
N GLY A 203 6.49 -7.15 -15.83
CA GLY A 203 6.40 -5.73 -16.20
C GLY A 203 7.45 -5.27 -17.22
N VAL A 204 8.67 -5.82 -17.19
CA VAL A 204 9.74 -5.45 -18.12
C VAL A 204 9.47 -6.04 -19.52
N MET A 205 8.91 -7.23 -19.61
CA MET A 205 8.60 -7.86 -20.90
C MET A 205 7.45 -7.16 -21.65
N ILE A 206 6.54 -6.51 -20.94
CA ILE A 206 5.44 -5.77 -21.57
C ILE A 206 5.96 -4.45 -22.18
N THR A 207 6.86 -3.75 -21.52
CA THR A 207 7.48 -2.51 -22.04
C THR A 207 8.34 -2.75 -23.27
N GLU A 208 9.12 -3.81 -23.31
CA GLU A 208 9.95 -4.14 -24.49
C GLU A 208 9.08 -4.54 -25.69
N LYS A 209 8.00 -5.30 -25.50
CA LYS A 209 7.07 -5.64 -26.58
C LYS A 209 6.33 -4.41 -27.14
N ILE A 210 5.97 -3.46 -26.29
CA ILE A 210 5.33 -2.20 -26.70
C ILE A 210 6.31 -1.34 -27.51
N ILE A 211 7.57 -1.23 -27.10
CA ILE A 211 8.62 -0.50 -27.83
C ILE A 211 8.88 -1.11 -29.20
N LEU A 212 8.92 -2.45 -29.31
CA LEU A 212 9.10 -3.17 -30.57
C LEU A 212 7.90 -2.98 -31.53
N ILE A 213 6.67 -2.93 -31.03
CA ILE A 213 5.48 -2.65 -31.83
C ILE A 213 5.49 -1.21 -32.33
N LEU A 214 5.90 -0.26 -31.48
CA LEU A 214 6.01 1.16 -31.84
C LEU A 214 7.07 1.43 -32.92
N SER A 215 8.22 0.77 -32.81
CA SER A 215 9.29 0.91 -33.84
C SER A 215 8.88 0.30 -35.17
N SER A 216 8.09 -0.78 -35.17
CA SER A 216 7.58 -1.41 -36.40
C SER A 216 6.52 -0.55 -37.11
N ILE A 217 5.72 0.21 -36.36
CA ILE A 217 4.70 1.11 -36.93
C ILE A 217 5.36 2.36 -37.54
N LEU A 218 6.45 2.88 -36.94
CA LEU A 218 7.19 4.04 -37.43
C LEU A 218 7.92 3.77 -38.74
N LEU A 219 8.24 2.51 -39.07
CA LEU A 219 8.89 2.09 -40.32
C LEU A 219 7.93 2.00 -41.52
N PHE A 220 6.60 2.05 -41.29
CA PHE A 220 5.57 1.95 -42.31
C PHE A 220 4.80 3.28 -42.55
N LEU A 221 5.22 4.37 -41.91
CA LEU A 221 4.73 5.74 -42.13
C LEU A 221 5.76 6.57 -42.87
#